data_9c93bae6b5075d579154cda0997b953e
#
_entry.id   9c93bae6b5075d579154cda0997b953e
#
_cell.length_a   1.000
_cell.length_b   1.000
_cell.length_c   1.000
_cell.angle_alpha   90.00
_cell.angle_beta   90.00
_cell.angle_gamma   90.00
#
_symmetry.space_group_name_H-M   'P 1'
#
loop_
_entity.id
_entity.type
_entity.pdbx_description
1 polymer ?
#
loop_
_entity_poly.entity_id
_entity_poly.type
_entity_poly.pdbx_seq_one_letter_code
_entity_poly.pdbx_strand_id
1 'polypeptide(L)'
;LKARPKTQPKTRISLTAIVWRIFKMVIKACPIYFTATCLIGVIHGLSWGLNTYATQFFFDAVATAVTSQTELTMVYLGLLALGGVTVGSQVLNGVHNFMAGALYGLVPGHLVKHIHRKAARIEPICYESPDLLDDINKAEKGAGSSLGLLIVVVVLLTFYLPYFVFMGWYLYRLKPILLLSLVFIFIPVFITQLIRGAVHARLEDESAPLRREVDYYERCICDREYFKETRLLGAYRFFRDLYLTALKAMQQKKWNVELKTNLMEIGMRMLTLAGYFGVLYLLFTALMNGEISIGSFAAVFGSIELMFGIMEEIVANHIGGMTRDLATVRNFIRFLDLPERSGDTERVSFDGGIKFTDVSFAYPGSETKALDHVNLTIRPGETIAIVGQNGAGKSTLVKLLTGLYLPTEGTVEIGGVDSRRISPESIYKGITGVFQKYQRYKLTLQENVQISDLQAQDENHLDAAVAKADLELDQETFPQGYETMLSREFDGVDLSGGQWQRVALARGFYRVHDLIVLDEPTAAIDPLEETRIYHKFAELSKEKTAIIVTHRLGSAKIADRIVVMDQGRIVAVGTHEQLMQEQGKYAEMYQAQAQWYAG
;
A
#
# COMPACT_ATOMS: atom_id res chain seq x y z
N LEU A 1 20.79 22.53 2.01
CA LEU A 1 20.95 21.15 2.48
C LEU A 1 21.10 21.16 4.02
N LYS A 2 20.01 21.38 4.77
CA LYS A 2 19.95 21.28 6.22
C LYS A 2 19.31 19.96 6.62
N ALA A 3 19.86 19.39 7.69
CA ALA A 3 19.65 18.05 8.18
C ALA A 3 18.17 17.62 8.22
N ARG A 4 17.89 16.44 7.64
CA ARG A 4 16.64 15.71 7.84
C ARG A 4 16.41 15.50 9.35
N PRO A 5 15.18 15.68 9.86
CA PRO A 5 14.87 15.25 11.21
C PRO A 5 15.19 13.77 11.31
N LYS A 6 15.89 13.39 12.38
CA LYS A 6 16.29 12.00 12.65
C LYS A 6 15.02 11.14 12.65
N THR A 7 14.85 10.36 11.59
CA THR A 7 13.86 9.28 11.57
C THR A 7 14.01 8.47 12.85
N GLN A 8 12.91 8.22 13.52
CA GLN A 8 12.87 7.33 14.70
C GLN A 8 13.71 6.08 14.44
N PRO A 9 14.43 5.56 15.45
CA PRO A 9 15.31 4.43 15.26
C PRO A 9 14.54 3.29 14.64
N LYS A 10 14.96 2.83 13.45
CA LYS A 10 14.37 1.70 12.72
C LYS A 10 14.50 0.48 13.63
N THR A 11 13.49 0.19 14.43
CA THR A 11 13.42 -1.05 15.19
C THR A 11 13.52 -2.20 14.19
N ARG A 12 14.63 -2.92 14.22
CA ARG A 12 14.86 -4.07 13.34
C ARG A 12 13.96 -5.21 13.79
N ILE A 13 12.77 -5.30 13.19
CA ILE A 13 11.89 -6.44 13.41
C ILE A 13 12.61 -7.69 12.89
N SER A 14 12.71 -8.73 13.72
CA SER A 14 13.36 -9.98 13.35
C SER A 14 12.60 -10.70 12.23
N LEU A 15 13.32 -11.45 11.39
CA LEU A 15 12.71 -12.24 10.32
C LEU A 15 11.64 -13.21 10.87
N THR A 16 11.95 -13.86 12.00
CA THR A 16 11.02 -14.80 12.64
C THR A 16 9.71 -14.13 13.07
N ALA A 17 9.78 -12.92 13.62
CA ALA A 17 8.59 -12.15 14.00
C ALA A 17 7.76 -11.74 12.78
N ILE A 18 8.40 -11.36 11.67
CA ILE A 18 7.72 -11.03 10.41
C ILE A 18 7.00 -12.26 9.86
N VAL A 19 7.72 -13.37 9.69
CA VAL A 19 7.16 -14.63 9.17
C VAL A 19 6.00 -15.11 10.04
N TRP A 20 6.14 -15.07 11.36
CA TRP A 20 5.09 -15.46 12.29
C TRP A 20 3.83 -14.60 12.20
N ARG A 21 4.01 -13.30 11.99
CA ARG A 21 2.88 -12.38 11.83
C ARG A 21 2.13 -12.63 10.52
N ILE A 22 2.86 -12.81 9.41
CA ILE A 22 2.26 -13.14 8.11
C ILE A 22 1.58 -14.51 8.17
N PHE A 23 2.22 -15.50 8.77
CA PHE A 23 1.65 -16.84 8.98
C PHE A 23 0.28 -16.75 9.66
N LYS A 24 0.16 -15.99 10.76
CA LYS A 24 -1.13 -15.80 11.44
C LYS A 24 -2.19 -15.15 10.55
N MET A 25 -1.80 -14.22 9.69
CA MET A 25 -2.72 -13.54 8.78
C MET A 25 -3.18 -14.50 7.67
N VAL A 26 -2.27 -15.26 7.09
CA VAL A 26 -2.55 -16.20 6.00
C VAL A 26 -3.40 -17.39 6.47
N ILE A 27 -3.07 -17.99 7.63
CA ILE A 27 -3.85 -19.13 8.17
C ILE A 27 -5.27 -18.70 8.55
N LYS A 28 -5.46 -17.47 9.02
CA LYS A 28 -6.81 -16.92 9.28
C LYS A 28 -7.60 -16.67 7.99
N ALA A 29 -6.91 -16.27 6.91
CA ALA A 29 -7.54 -15.99 5.64
C ALA A 29 -7.98 -17.27 4.90
N CYS A 30 -7.10 -18.27 4.83
CA CYS A 30 -7.28 -19.49 4.03
C CYS A 30 -6.79 -20.75 4.77
N PRO A 31 -7.43 -21.15 5.90
CA PRO A 31 -6.91 -22.22 6.76
C PRO A 31 -6.81 -23.57 6.04
N ILE A 32 -7.83 -23.94 5.24
CA ILE A 32 -7.89 -25.25 4.56
C ILE A 32 -6.79 -25.35 3.50
N TYR A 33 -6.69 -24.35 2.61
CA TYR A 33 -5.68 -24.35 1.54
C TYR A 33 -4.26 -24.33 2.11
N PHE A 34 -4.01 -23.53 3.14
CA PHE A 34 -2.70 -23.44 3.77
C PHE A 34 -2.28 -24.76 4.42
N THR A 35 -3.18 -25.37 5.22
CA THR A 35 -2.90 -26.65 5.89
C THR A 35 -2.70 -27.78 4.87
N ALA A 36 -3.54 -27.83 3.83
CA ALA A 36 -3.40 -28.81 2.75
C ALA A 36 -2.06 -28.66 2.01
N THR A 37 -1.64 -27.43 1.69
CA THR A 37 -0.32 -27.17 1.06
C THR A 37 0.82 -27.69 1.93
N CYS A 38 0.78 -27.48 3.25
CA CYS A 38 1.80 -27.97 4.16
C CYS A 38 1.84 -29.51 4.22
N LEU A 39 0.68 -30.16 4.36
CA LEU A 39 0.60 -31.62 4.44
C LEU A 39 1.05 -32.31 3.14
N ILE A 40 0.53 -31.82 2.01
CA ILE A 40 0.92 -32.33 0.68
C ILE A 40 2.41 -32.09 0.44
N GLY A 41 2.94 -30.93 0.85
CA GLY A 41 4.37 -30.63 0.76
C GLY A 41 5.23 -31.67 1.46
N VAL A 42 4.90 -32.08 2.70
CA VAL A 42 5.64 -33.11 3.43
C VAL A 42 5.58 -34.46 2.71
N ILE A 43 4.40 -34.88 2.28
CA ILE A 43 4.22 -36.15 1.57
C ILE A 43 5.00 -36.12 0.24
N HIS A 44 4.95 -35.01 -0.48
CA HIS A 44 5.66 -34.83 -1.75
C HIS A 44 7.18 -34.86 -1.56
N GLY A 45 7.72 -34.17 -0.53
CA GLY A 45 9.15 -34.21 -0.22
C GLY A 45 9.64 -35.62 0.13
N LEU A 46 8.89 -36.37 0.92
CA LEU A 46 9.20 -37.75 1.25
C LEU A 46 9.10 -38.67 0.02
N SER A 47 8.15 -38.44 -0.91
CA SER A 47 7.99 -39.25 -2.10
C SER A 47 9.22 -39.18 -3.03
N TRP A 48 9.93 -38.04 -3.07
CA TRP A 48 11.18 -37.92 -3.83
C TRP A 48 12.31 -38.76 -3.23
N GLY A 49 12.41 -38.79 -1.90
CA GLY A 49 13.33 -39.69 -1.22
C GLY A 49 12.97 -41.18 -1.46
N LEU A 50 11.69 -41.52 -1.41
CA LEU A 50 11.21 -42.86 -1.69
C LEU A 50 11.48 -43.31 -3.13
N ASN A 51 11.45 -42.37 -4.08
CA ASN A 51 11.82 -42.64 -5.48
C ASN A 51 13.28 -43.11 -5.62
N THR A 52 14.21 -42.49 -4.85
CA THR A 52 15.60 -42.95 -4.80
C THR A 52 15.69 -44.40 -4.27
N TYR A 53 14.95 -44.74 -3.23
CA TYR A 53 14.96 -46.08 -2.68
C TYR A 53 14.31 -47.11 -3.64
N ALA A 54 13.23 -46.72 -4.33
CA ALA A 54 12.60 -47.56 -5.35
C ALA A 54 13.53 -47.82 -6.55
N THR A 55 14.33 -46.80 -6.94
CA THR A 55 15.38 -46.94 -7.95
C THR A 55 16.45 -47.94 -7.54
N GLN A 56 16.93 -47.87 -6.31
CA GLN A 56 17.87 -48.85 -5.77
C GLN A 56 17.29 -50.26 -5.83
N PHE A 57 16.09 -50.44 -5.31
CA PHE A 57 15.43 -51.75 -5.28
C PHE A 57 15.27 -52.36 -6.68
N PHE A 58 14.85 -51.57 -7.66
CA PHE A 58 14.73 -52.02 -9.05
C PHE A 58 16.06 -52.46 -9.64
N PHE A 59 17.13 -51.65 -9.53
CA PHE A 59 18.43 -51.97 -10.11
C PHE A 59 19.13 -53.15 -9.38
N ASP A 60 18.95 -53.31 -8.06
CA ASP A 60 19.45 -54.47 -7.34
C ASP A 60 18.75 -55.74 -7.76
N ALA A 61 17.42 -55.71 -7.99
CA ALA A 61 16.66 -56.82 -8.51
C ALA A 61 17.13 -57.21 -9.94
N VAL A 62 17.39 -56.23 -10.80
CA VAL A 62 17.93 -56.47 -12.16
C VAL A 62 19.33 -57.10 -12.08
N ALA A 63 20.22 -56.58 -11.25
CA ALA A 63 21.58 -57.10 -11.10
C ALA A 63 21.57 -58.57 -10.62
N THR A 64 20.69 -58.89 -9.65
CA THR A 64 20.54 -60.25 -9.12
C THR A 64 19.96 -61.19 -10.19
N ALA A 65 18.95 -60.78 -10.95
CA ALA A 65 18.36 -61.58 -12.02
C ALA A 65 19.36 -61.93 -13.10
N VAL A 66 20.23 -60.97 -13.49
CA VAL A 66 21.28 -61.17 -14.49
C VAL A 66 22.37 -62.13 -14.04
N THR A 67 22.77 -62.06 -12.75
CA THR A 67 23.87 -62.88 -12.20
C THR A 67 23.43 -64.26 -11.81
N SER A 68 22.21 -64.44 -11.29
CA SER A 68 21.72 -65.70 -10.69
C SER A 68 20.74 -66.48 -11.58
N GLN A 69 20.41 -65.96 -12.79
CA GLN A 69 19.37 -66.55 -13.69
C GLN A 69 18.03 -66.90 -12.99
N THR A 70 17.67 -66.16 -11.94
CA THR A 70 16.46 -66.34 -11.12
C THR A 70 15.23 -65.71 -11.77
N GLU A 71 14.04 -66.04 -11.24
CA GLU A 71 12.76 -65.55 -11.75
C GLU A 71 12.71 -64.01 -11.85
N LEU A 72 12.17 -63.50 -12.96
CA LEU A 72 12.01 -62.08 -13.23
C LEU A 72 10.97 -61.36 -12.36
N THR A 73 10.32 -62.10 -11.47
CA THR A 73 9.22 -61.58 -10.61
C THR A 73 9.65 -60.36 -9.80
N MET A 74 10.84 -60.39 -9.17
CA MET A 74 11.35 -59.28 -8.38
C MET A 74 11.68 -58.04 -9.23
N VAL A 75 12.11 -58.25 -10.50
CA VAL A 75 12.35 -57.19 -11.43
C VAL A 75 11.04 -56.48 -11.82
N TYR A 76 9.98 -57.25 -12.11
CA TYR A 76 8.65 -56.67 -12.37
C TYR A 76 8.08 -55.95 -11.17
N LEU A 77 8.26 -56.48 -9.96
CA LEU A 77 7.82 -55.83 -8.73
C LEU A 77 8.59 -54.50 -8.53
N GLY A 78 9.91 -54.51 -8.75
CA GLY A 78 10.74 -53.31 -8.66
C GLY A 78 10.35 -52.24 -9.71
N LEU A 79 10.04 -52.67 -10.93
CA LEU A 79 9.57 -51.79 -12.00
C LEU A 79 8.21 -51.17 -11.65
N LEU A 80 7.27 -51.96 -11.14
CA LEU A 80 5.97 -51.44 -10.69
C LEU A 80 6.11 -50.48 -9.51
N ALA A 81 6.98 -50.81 -8.53
CA ALA A 81 7.26 -49.91 -7.39
C ALA A 81 7.84 -48.57 -7.86
N LEU A 82 8.88 -48.61 -8.71
CA LEU A 82 9.51 -47.41 -9.25
C LEU A 82 8.52 -46.58 -10.07
N GLY A 83 7.79 -47.22 -10.99
CA GLY A 83 6.78 -46.55 -11.82
C GLY A 83 5.66 -45.93 -10.96
N GLY A 84 5.15 -46.67 -9.98
CA GLY A 84 4.09 -46.22 -9.07
C GLY A 84 4.53 -45.02 -8.21
N VAL A 85 5.74 -45.05 -7.66
CA VAL A 85 6.29 -43.95 -6.85
C VAL A 85 6.55 -42.73 -7.74
N THR A 86 7.10 -42.94 -8.95
CA THR A 86 7.35 -41.83 -9.88
C THR A 86 6.08 -41.13 -10.32
N VAL A 87 5.06 -41.91 -10.74
CA VAL A 87 3.75 -41.34 -11.12
C VAL A 87 3.09 -40.66 -9.94
N GLY A 88 3.08 -41.32 -8.77
CA GLY A 88 2.53 -40.73 -7.54
C GLY A 88 3.21 -39.42 -7.15
N SER A 89 4.53 -39.36 -7.27
CA SER A 89 5.30 -38.13 -6.99
C SER A 89 4.95 -37.00 -7.96
N GLN A 90 4.73 -37.29 -9.27
CA GLN A 90 4.31 -36.27 -10.24
C GLN A 90 2.87 -35.78 -9.97
N VAL A 91 1.97 -36.67 -9.59
CA VAL A 91 0.61 -36.27 -9.17
C VAL A 91 0.67 -35.37 -7.93
N LEU A 92 1.47 -35.74 -6.91
CA LEU A 92 1.68 -34.93 -5.72
C LEU A 92 2.27 -33.54 -6.06
N ASN A 93 3.22 -33.48 -6.98
CA ASN A 93 3.77 -32.23 -7.49
C ASN A 93 2.68 -31.35 -8.12
N GLY A 94 1.85 -31.91 -8.97
CA GLY A 94 0.74 -31.20 -9.60
C GLY A 94 -0.25 -30.64 -8.57
N VAL A 95 -0.64 -31.46 -7.61
CA VAL A 95 -1.57 -31.05 -6.53
C VAL A 95 -0.94 -29.98 -5.62
N HIS A 96 0.33 -30.14 -5.25
CA HIS A 96 1.07 -29.16 -4.44
C HIS A 96 1.12 -27.80 -5.12
N ASN A 97 1.49 -27.77 -6.40
CA ASN A 97 1.54 -26.52 -7.19
C ASN A 97 0.16 -25.88 -7.36
N PHE A 98 -0.88 -26.70 -7.58
CA PHE A 98 -2.25 -26.19 -7.64
C PHE A 98 -2.69 -25.53 -6.33
N MET A 99 -2.42 -26.17 -5.19
CA MET A 99 -2.76 -25.62 -3.87
C MET A 99 -1.97 -24.33 -3.57
N ALA A 100 -0.67 -24.30 -3.90
CA ALA A 100 0.14 -23.09 -3.78
C ALA A 100 -0.39 -21.97 -4.69
N GLY A 101 -0.74 -22.29 -5.94
CA GLY A 101 -1.36 -21.35 -6.89
C GLY A 101 -2.67 -20.76 -6.38
N ALA A 102 -3.53 -21.58 -5.75
CA ALA A 102 -4.77 -21.11 -5.13
C ALA A 102 -4.51 -20.09 -4.01
N LEU A 103 -3.47 -20.30 -3.18
CA LEU A 103 -3.05 -19.32 -2.17
C LEU A 103 -2.61 -18.01 -2.80
N TYR A 104 -1.86 -18.03 -3.92
CA TYR A 104 -1.46 -16.82 -4.65
C TYR A 104 -2.65 -16.03 -5.20
N GLY A 105 -3.76 -16.70 -5.53
CA GLY A 105 -4.99 -16.02 -5.94
C GLY A 105 -5.80 -15.42 -4.79
N LEU A 106 -5.88 -16.10 -3.66
CA LEU A 106 -6.80 -15.75 -2.58
C LEU A 106 -6.19 -14.83 -1.52
N VAL A 107 -4.94 -15.04 -1.13
CA VAL A 107 -4.32 -14.36 0.02
C VAL A 107 -4.00 -12.89 -0.20
N PRO A 108 -3.48 -12.43 -1.38
CA PRO A 108 -3.12 -11.03 -1.56
C PRO A 108 -4.27 -10.07 -1.28
N GLY A 109 -5.47 -10.37 -1.76
CA GLY A 109 -6.67 -9.56 -1.49
C GLY A 109 -6.96 -9.42 0.01
N HIS A 110 -6.76 -10.48 0.80
CA HIS A 110 -6.92 -10.43 2.25
C HIS A 110 -5.85 -9.58 2.93
N LEU A 111 -4.60 -9.62 2.46
CA LEU A 111 -3.52 -8.79 3.00
C LEU A 111 -3.72 -7.31 2.66
N VAL A 112 -4.11 -7.00 1.42
CA VAL A 112 -4.43 -5.63 0.97
C VAL A 112 -5.61 -5.05 1.75
N LYS A 113 -6.62 -5.86 2.10
CA LYS A 113 -7.72 -5.43 2.98
C LYS A 113 -7.24 -4.90 4.33
N HIS A 114 -6.15 -5.44 4.89
CA HIS A 114 -5.56 -4.89 6.11
C HIS A 114 -4.94 -3.51 5.89
N ILE A 115 -4.34 -3.27 4.71
CA ILE A 115 -3.81 -1.94 4.34
C ILE A 115 -4.95 -0.94 4.24
N HIS A 116 -6.02 -1.28 3.48
CA HIS A 116 -7.18 -0.38 3.30
C HIS A 116 -7.81 -0.03 4.64
N ARG A 117 -8.03 -1.02 5.52
CA ARG A 117 -8.57 -0.79 6.85
C ARG A 117 -7.65 0.10 7.70
N LYS A 118 -6.33 -0.11 7.59
CA LYS A 118 -5.34 0.70 8.30
C LYS A 118 -5.32 2.13 7.76
N ALA A 119 -5.26 2.31 6.44
CA ALA A 119 -5.29 3.61 5.79
C ALA A 119 -6.50 4.45 6.20
N ALA A 120 -7.68 3.81 6.31
CA ALA A 120 -8.90 4.47 6.77
C ALA A 120 -8.88 4.93 8.25
N ARG A 121 -7.95 4.42 9.07
CA ARG A 121 -7.85 4.71 10.52
C ARG A 121 -6.64 5.52 10.93
N ILE A 122 -5.67 5.68 10.03
CA ILE A 122 -4.51 6.54 10.27
C ILE A 122 -4.97 7.98 10.41
N GLU A 123 -4.30 8.72 11.28
CA GLU A 123 -4.55 10.16 11.44
C GLU A 123 -4.39 10.91 10.11
N PRO A 124 -5.39 11.72 9.70
CA PRO A 124 -5.35 12.44 8.43
C PRO A 124 -4.12 13.35 8.26
N ILE A 125 -3.55 13.87 9.35
CA ILE A 125 -2.33 14.70 9.32
C ILE A 125 -1.14 13.94 8.70
N CYS A 126 -1.11 12.61 8.81
CA CYS A 126 -0.05 11.79 8.23
C CYS A 126 -0.04 11.88 6.69
N TYR A 127 -1.19 12.13 6.06
CA TYR A 127 -1.31 12.30 4.60
C TYR A 127 -0.70 13.61 4.08
N GLU A 128 -0.41 14.56 4.96
CA GLU A 128 0.35 15.77 4.58
C GLU A 128 1.86 15.49 4.43
N SER A 129 2.32 14.34 4.92
CA SER A 129 3.71 13.91 4.74
C SER A 129 3.89 13.13 3.44
N PRO A 130 4.77 13.56 2.51
CA PRO A 130 5.10 12.77 1.32
C PRO A 130 5.62 11.37 1.65
N ASP A 131 6.22 11.19 2.83
CA ASP A 131 6.77 9.91 3.28
C ASP A 131 5.67 8.87 3.52
N LEU A 132 4.46 9.27 3.97
CA LEU A 132 3.37 8.32 4.19
C LEU A 132 2.80 7.78 2.88
N LEU A 133 2.62 8.63 1.86
CA LEU A 133 2.13 8.19 0.55
C LEU A 133 3.10 7.16 -0.07
N ASP A 134 4.40 7.40 0.10
CA ASP A 134 5.43 6.44 -0.29
C ASP A 134 5.37 5.16 0.56
N ASP A 135 5.10 5.26 1.87
CA ASP A 135 4.94 4.12 2.76
C ASP A 135 3.68 3.29 2.42
N ILE A 136 2.56 3.89 2.00
CA ILE A 136 1.36 3.16 1.52
C ILE A 136 1.70 2.35 0.27
N ASN A 137 2.30 2.98 -0.74
CA ASN A 137 2.69 2.31 -1.98
C ASN A 137 3.69 1.17 -1.73
N LYS A 138 4.64 1.36 -0.81
CA LYS A 138 5.57 0.32 -0.38
C LYS A 138 4.89 -0.79 0.40
N ALA A 139 3.87 -0.47 1.20
CA ALA A 139 3.11 -1.45 1.95
C ALA A 139 2.27 -2.34 1.03
N GLU A 140 1.65 -1.80 -0.02
CA GLU A 140 0.93 -2.58 -1.03
C GLU A 140 1.84 -3.57 -1.75
N LYS A 141 3.01 -3.12 -2.21
CA LYS A 141 4.03 -3.99 -2.78
C LYS A 141 4.46 -5.06 -1.77
N GLY A 142 4.63 -4.67 -0.51
CA GLY A 142 5.00 -5.57 0.58
C GLY A 142 3.92 -6.61 0.91
N ALA A 143 2.64 -6.28 0.78
CA ALA A 143 1.55 -7.24 0.93
C ALA A 143 1.62 -8.32 -0.16
N GLY A 144 1.86 -7.94 -1.42
CA GLY A 144 2.08 -8.88 -2.52
C GLY A 144 3.27 -9.81 -2.28
N SER A 145 4.42 -9.25 -1.84
CA SER A 145 5.64 -10.02 -1.53
C SER A 145 5.52 -10.88 -0.27
N SER A 146 4.57 -10.57 0.64
CA SER A 146 4.44 -11.27 1.93
C SER A 146 4.08 -12.73 1.77
N LEU A 147 3.20 -13.05 0.83
CA LEU A 147 2.84 -14.44 0.55
C LEU A 147 4.01 -15.21 -0.06
N GLY A 148 4.75 -14.60 -0.98
CA GLY A 148 5.96 -15.18 -1.58
C GLY A 148 6.99 -15.54 -0.50
N LEU A 149 7.29 -14.61 0.40
CA LEU A 149 8.17 -14.85 1.55
C LEU A 149 7.70 -16.03 2.42
N LEU A 150 6.40 -16.10 2.75
CA LEU A 150 5.84 -17.17 3.57
C LEU A 150 5.89 -18.52 2.85
N ILE A 151 5.51 -18.58 1.58
CA ILE A 151 5.53 -19.81 0.78
C ILE A 151 6.94 -20.36 0.67
N VAL A 152 7.94 -19.52 0.45
CA VAL A 152 9.35 -19.95 0.46
C VAL A 152 9.69 -20.64 1.78
N VAL A 153 9.34 -20.05 2.92
CA VAL A 153 9.59 -20.67 4.24
C VAL A 153 8.82 -21.98 4.39
N VAL A 154 7.56 -22.03 3.95
CA VAL A 154 6.72 -23.24 3.99
C VAL A 154 7.33 -24.35 3.15
N VAL A 155 7.71 -24.07 1.89
CA VAL A 155 8.30 -25.08 0.99
C VAL A 155 9.64 -25.56 1.52
N LEU A 156 10.46 -24.68 2.09
CA LEU A 156 11.73 -25.08 2.74
C LEU A 156 11.49 -26.06 3.88
N LEU A 157 10.48 -25.84 4.71
CA LEU A 157 10.20 -26.66 5.89
C LEU A 157 9.37 -27.93 5.58
N THR A 158 8.45 -27.85 4.62
CA THR A 158 7.49 -28.95 4.37
C THR A 158 7.89 -29.84 3.21
N PHE A 159 8.63 -29.34 2.24
CA PHE A 159 9.06 -30.11 1.08
C PHE A 159 10.56 -30.43 1.11
N TYR A 160 11.42 -29.42 1.12
CA TYR A 160 12.86 -29.65 1.01
C TYR A 160 13.45 -30.30 2.27
N LEU A 161 13.06 -29.85 3.47
CA LEU A 161 13.59 -30.40 4.71
C LEU A 161 13.30 -31.91 4.84
N PRO A 162 12.07 -32.43 4.67
CA PRO A 162 11.79 -33.87 4.68
C PRO A 162 12.60 -34.64 3.64
N TYR A 163 12.75 -34.11 2.43
CA TYR A 163 13.56 -34.72 1.39
C TYR A 163 15.04 -34.83 1.79
N PHE A 164 15.65 -33.74 2.26
CA PHE A 164 17.06 -33.75 2.64
C PHE A 164 17.33 -34.55 3.90
N VAL A 165 16.40 -34.60 4.85
CA VAL A 165 16.50 -35.50 6.02
C VAL A 165 16.49 -36.95 5.57
N PHE A 166 15.59 -37.34 4.67
CA PHE A 166 15.55 -38.69 4.12
C PHE A 166 16.84 -39.02 3.34
N MET A 167 17.25 -38.14 2.44
CA MET A 167 18.48 -38.35 1.63
C MET A 167 19.74 -38.36 2.50
N GLY A 168 19.82 -37.50 3.51
CA GLY A 168 20.90 -37.50 4.48
C GLY A 168 21.02 -38.80 5.27
N TRP A 169 19.87 -39.34 5.75
CA TRP A 169 19.83 -40.64 6.37
C TRP A 169 20.24 -41.76 5.39
N TYR A 170 19.74 -41.74 4.17
CA TYR A 170 20.07 -42.71 3.14
C TYR A 170 21.55 -42.75 2.78
N LEU A 171 22.17 -41.58 2.52
CA LEU A 171 23.59 -41.46 2.20
C LEU A 171 24.50 -41.83 3.38
N TYR A 172 24.11 -41.45 4.60
CA TYR A 172 24.83 -41.85 5.82
C TYR A 172 24.86 -43.35 6.00
N ARG A 173 23.75 -44.04 5.72
CA ARG A 173 23.65 -45.51 5.77
C ARG A 173 24.53 -46.18 4.73
N LEU A 174 24.66 -45.61 3.53
CA LEU A 174 25.51 -46.15 2.47
C LEU A 174 27.00 -45.96 2.81
N LYS A 175 27.40 -44.72 3.02
CA LYS A 175 28.78 -44.34 3.38
C LYS A 175 28.79 -42.91 3.93
N PRO A 176 29.20 -42.69 5.21
CA PRO A 176 29.19 -41.37 5.84
C PRO A 176 29.98 -40.28 5.06
N ILE A 177 31.04 -40.68 4.36
CA ILE A 177 31.88 -39.75 3.57
C ILE A 177 31.08 -39.11 2.41
N LEU A 178 30.09 -39.82 1.84
CA LEU A 178 29.22 -39.26 0.77
C LEU A 178 28.37 -38.11 1.30
N LEU A 179 27.84 -38.22 2.51
CA LEU A 179 27.10 -37.12 3.12
C LEU A 179 27.99 -35.90 3.38
N LEU A 180 29.20 -36.11 3.94
CA LEU A 180 30.13 -35.03 4.18
C LEU A 180 30.56 -34.32 2.88
N SER A 181 30.88 -35.08 1.83
CA SER A 181 31.31 -34.51 0.56
C SER A 181 30.22 -33.64 -0.08
N LEU A 182 28.95 -34.06 0.00
CA LEU A 182 27.82 -33.27 -0.45
C LEU A 182 27.72 -31.93 0.30
N VAL A 183 27.80 -31.94 1.63
CA VAL A 183 27.76 -30.72 2.44
C VAL A 183 28.84 -29.73 2.00
N PHE A 184 30.08 -30.22 1.78
CA PHE A 184 31.19 -29.36 1.34
C PHE A 184 30.97 -28.75 -0.03
N ILE A 185 30.31 -29.44 -0.96
CA ILE A 185 30.04 -28.92 -2.31
C ILE A 185 29.00 -27.80 -2.30
N PHE A 186 28.10 -27.78 -1.30
CA PHE A 186 27.09 -26.73 -1.22
C PHE A 186 27.62 -25.41 -0.65
N ILE A 187 28.72 -25.41 0.10
CA ILE A 187 29.31 -24.22 0.69
C ILE A 187 29.61 -23.12 -0.35
N PRO A 188 30.28 -23.40 -1.50
CA PRO A 188 30.52 -22.39 -2.53
C PRO A 188 29.24 -21.76 -3.09
N VAL A 189 28.22 -22.57 -3.35
CA VAL A 189 26.94 -22.08 -3.87
C VAL A 189 26.27 -21.13 -2.87
N PHE A 190 26.24 -21.52 -1.60
CA PHE A 190 25.67 -20.71 -0.52
C PHE A 190 26.41 -19.37 -0.35
N ILE A 191 27.74 -19.38 -0.32
CA ILE A 191 28.58 -18.18 -0.18
C ILE A 191 28.32 -17.23 -1.34
N THR A 192 28.30 -17.75 -2.57
CA THR A 192 28.06 -16.95 -3.78
C THR A 192 26.74 -16.17 -3.70
N GLN A 193 25.68 -16.83 -3.26
CA GLN A 193 24.36 -16.20 -3.18
C GLN A 193 24.26 -15.17 -2.04
N LEU A 194 24.94 -15.40 -0.92
CA LEU A 194 25.03 -14.38 0.15
C LEU A 194 25.71 -13.10 -0.36
N ILE A 195 26.82 -13.25 -1.07
CA ILE A 195 27.56 -12.11 -1.66
C ILE A 195 26.69 -11.42 -2.71
N ARG A 196 26.07 -12.19 -3.61
CA ARG A 196 25.18 -11.67 -4.67
C ARG A 196 24.01 -10.89 -4.08
N GLY A 197 23.35 -11.45 -3.05
CA GLY A 197 22.25 -10.78 -2.36
C GLY A 197 22.66 -9.43 -1.75
N ALA A 198 23.82 -9.37 -1.08
CA ALA A 198 24.34 -8.13 -0.50
C ALA A 198 24.72 -7.08 -1.57
N VAL A 199 25.31 -7.53 -2.69
CA VAL A 199 25.69 -6.64 -3.80
C VAL A 199 24.45 -6.08 -4.53
N HIS A 200 23.43 -6.91 -4.79
CA HIS A 200 22.19 -6.45 -5.42
C HIS A 200 21.38 -5.51 -4.52
N ALA A 201 21.34 -5.77 -3.21
CA ALA A 201 20.70 -4.84 -2.26
C ALA A 201 21.36 -3.45 -2.28
N ARG A 202 22.70 -3.41 -2.32
CA ARG A 202 23.44 -2.15 -2.44
C ARG A 202 23.19 -1.44 -3.78
N LEU A 203 23.15 -2.20 -4.89
CA LEU A 203 22.81 -1.66 -6.21
C LEU A 203 21.40 -1.04 -6.24
N GLU A 204 20.43 -1.68 -5.60
CA GLU A 204 19.06 -1.15 -5.51
C GLU A 204 19.02 0.20 -4.79
N ASP A 205 19.72 0.30 -3.64
CA ASP A 205 19.81 1.56 -2.88
C ASP A 205 20.51 2.67 -3.68
N GLU A 206 21.61 2.35 -4.35
CA GLU A 206 22.38 3.30 -5.17
C GLU A 206 21.67 3.73 -6.46
N SER A 207 20.79 2.88 -6.99
CA SER A 207 20.03 3.15 -8.21
C SER A 207 18.68 3.85 -7.96
N ALA A 208 18.21 3.86 -6.70
CA ALA A 208 16.91 4.46 -6.36
C ALA A 208 16.73 5.93 -6.76
N PRO A 209 17.76 6.84 -6.67
CA PRO A 209 17.64 8.20 -7.18
C PRO A 209 17.44 8.24 -8.70
N LEU A 210 18.25 7.49 -9.46
CA LEU A 210 18.16 7.43 -10.93
C LEU A 210 16.84 6.85 -11.39
N ARG A 211 16.31 5.84 -10.69
CA ARG A 211 14.98 5.28 -10.98
C ARG A 211 13.89 6.33 -10.84
N ARG A 212 13.93 7.14 -9.77
CA ARG A 212 12.96 8.24 -9.58
C ARG A 212 13.04 9.29 -10.69
N GLU A 213 14.24 9.58 -11.20
CA GLU A 213 14.40 10.49 -12.34
C GLU A 213 13.81 9.88 -13.62
N VAL A 214 14.09 8.60 -13.91
CA VAL A 214 13.52 7.88 -15.06
C VAL A 214 12.00 7.88 -14.99
N ASP A 215 11.41 7.48 -13.85
CA ASP A 215 9.96 7.41 -13.65
C ASP A 215 9.30 8.82 -13.76
N TYR A 216 9.99 9.87 -13.30
CA TYR A 216 9.49 11.25 -13.40
C TYR A 216 9.51 11.76 -14.84
N TYR A 217 10.62 11.57 -15.57
CA TYR A 217 10.71 12.04 -16.97
C TYR A 217 9.75 11.25 -17.88
N GLU A 218 9.53 9.97 -17.62
CA GLU A 218 8.53 9.16 -18.32
C GLU A 218 7.12 9.73 -18.11
N ARG A 219 6.75 10.08 -16.87
CA ARG A 219 5.47 10.73 -16.58
C ARG A 219 5.31 12.06 -17.27
N CYS A 220 6.36 12.90 -17.32
CA CYS A 220 6.32 14.15 -18.06
C CYS A 220 6.03 13.98 -19.56
N ILE A 221 6.37 12.81 -20.13
CA ILE A 221 6.12 12.49 -21.54
C ILE A 221 4.74 11.87 -21.76
N CYS A 222 4.32 10.95 -20.87
CA CYS A 222 3.21 10.03 -21.11
C CYS A 222 1.93 10.37 -20.34
N ASP A 223 2.03 10.99 -19.15
CA ASP A 223 0.89 11.18 -18.27
C ASP A 223 -0.04 12.32 -18.73
N ARG A 224 -1.34 12.09 -18.48
CA ARG A 224 -2.42 13.05 -18.78
C ARG A 224 -2.22 14.43 -18.08
N GLU A 225 -1.56 14.43 -16.94
CA GLU A 225 -1.30 15.64 -16.17
C GLU A 225 -0.36 16.61 -16.91
N TYR A 226 0.67 16.08 -17.59
CA TYR A 226 1.75 16.87 -18.21
C TYR A 226 1.58 17.10 -19.71
N PHE A 227 0.76 16.27 -20.42
CA PHE A 227 0.79 16.20 -21.88
C PHE A 227 0.48 17.53 -22.57
N LYS A 228 -0.40 18.39 -21.99
CA LYS A 228 -0.79 19.67 -22.57
C LYS A 228 0.40 20.62 -22.65
N GLU A 229 1.07 20.83 -21.53
CA GLU A 229 2.22 21.74 -21.45
C GLU A 229 3.43 21.17 -22.19
N THR A 230 3.74 19.89 -22.03
CA THR A 230 4.85 19.23 -22.70
C THR A 230 4.74 19.34 -24.22
N ARG A 231 3.52 19.21 -24.77
CA ARG A 231 3.28 19.38 -26.21
C ARG A 231 3.31 20.84 -26.65
N LEU A 232 2.63 21.71 -25.91
CA LEU A 232 2.55 23.15 -26.23
C LEU A 232 3.94 23.81 -26.22
N LEU A 233 4.77 23.45 -25.25
CA LEU A 233 6.14 23.94 -25.12
C LEU A 233 7.14 23.24 -26.06
N GLY A 234 6.72 22.19 -26.80
CA GLY A 234 7.63 21.38 -27.61
C GLY A 234 8.69 20.63 -26.81
N ALA A 235 8.43 20.38 -25.50
CA ALA A 235 9.41 19.90 -24.54
C ALA A 235 9.68 18.37 -24.62
N TYR A 236 9.05 17.66 -25.55
CA TYR A 236 9.22 16.19 -25.72
C TYR A 236 10.70 15.78 -25.85
N ARG A 237 11.46 16.46 -26.72
CA ARG A 237 12.88 16.14 -26.96
C ARG A 237 13.71 16.35 -25.69
N PHE A 238 13.44 17.41 -24.95
CA PHE A 238 14.11 17.73 -23.68
C PHE A 238 13.91 16.61 -22.65
N PHE A 239 12.67 16.22 -22.37
CA PHE A 239 12.38 15.16 -21.40
C PHE A 239 12.87 13.78 -21.87
N ARG A 240 12.77 13.48 -23.17
CA ARG A 240 13.33 12.26 -23.75
C ARG A 240 14.84 12.16 -23.51
N ASP A 241 15.58 13.24 -23.74
CA ASP A 241 17.03 13.22 -23.62
C ASP A 241 17.47 13.08 -22.15
N LEU A 242 16.74 13.70 -21.21
CA LEU A 242 16.92 13.49 -19.77
C LEU A 242 16.61 12.04 -19.37
N TYR A 243 15.49 11.50 -19.85
CA TYR A 243 15.10 10.10 -19.64
C TYR A 243 16.18 9.12 -20.10
N LEU A 244 16.64 9.29 -21.34
CA LEU A 244 17.67 8.42 -21.90
C LEU A 244 19.00 8.52 -21.15
N THR A 245 19.36 9.70 -20.69
CA THR A 245 20.59 9.94 -19.91
C THR A 245 20.51 9.23 -18.55
N ALA A 246 19.42 9.39 -17.81
CA ALA A 246 19.20 8.72 -16.54
C ALA A 246 19.10 7.20 -16.70
N LEU A 247 18.37 6.72 -17.71
CA LEU A 247 18.24 5.30 -18.04
C LEU A 247 19.60 4.66 -18.35
N LYS A 248 20.42 5.31 -19.18
CA LYS A 248 21.76 4.84 -19.54
C LYS A 248 22.69 4.76 -18.33
N ALA A 249 22.65 5.77 -17.45
CA ALA A 249 23.43 5.77 -16.22
C ALA A 249 23.00 4.61 -15.27
N MET A 250 21.70 4.38 -15.15
CA MET A 250 21.15 3.26 -14.36
C MET A 250 21.55 1.90 -14.95
N GLN A 251 21.41 1.72 -16.27
CA GLN A 251 21.79 0.49 -16.96
C GLN A 251 23.28 0.19 -16.84
N GLN A 252 24.13 1.20 -16.94
CA GLN A 252 25.58 1.00 -16.82
C GLN A 252 26.00 0.55 -15.41
N LYS A 253 25.39 1.12 -14.36
CA LYS A 253 25.59 0.64 -12.99
C LYS A 253 25.16 -0.83 -12.84
N LYS A 254 23.97 -1.16 -13.33
CA LYS A 254 23.43 -2.51 -13.31
C LYS A 254 24.34 -3.50 -14.05
N TRP A 255 24.76 -3.16 -15.27
CA TRP A 255 25.66 -3.98 -16.07
C TRP A 255 26.99 -4.30 -15.35
N ASN A 256 27.63 -3.29 -14.77
CA ASN A 256 28.90 -3.47 -14.07
C ASN A 256 28.78 -4.43 -12.85
N VAL A 257 27.66 -4.36 -12.15
CA VAL A 257 27.38 -5.27 -11.03
C VAL A 257 27.07 -6.68 -11.54
N GLU A 258 26.21 -6.81 -12.55
CA GLU A 258 25.85 -8.11 -13.13
C GLU A 258 27.08 -8.82 -13.71
N LEU A 259 27.95 -8.10 -14.43
CA LEU A 259 29.17 -8.69 -14.98
C LEU A 259 30.07 -9.27 -13.89
N LYS A 260 30.31 -8.51 -12.82
CA LYS A 260 31.15 -8.97 -11.70
C LYS A 260 30.54 -10.17 -10.96
N THR A 261 29.24 -10.11 -10.68
CA THR A 261 28.55 -11.18 -9.94
C THR A 261 28.43 -12.45 -10.78
N ASN A 262 28.17 -12.33 -12.09
CA ASN A 262 28.09 -13.49 -12.99
C ASN A 262 29.44 -14.14 -13.23
N LEU A 263 30.53 -13.37 -13.35
CA LEU A 263 31.88 -13.94 -13.44
C LEU A 263 32.27 -14.71 -12.17
N MET A 264 31.94 -14.16 -11.00
CA MET A 264 32.13 -14.86 -9.72
C MET A 264 31.30 -16.15 -9.67
N GLU A 265 30.04 -16.10 -10.13
CA GLU A 265 29.15 -17.27 -10.17
C GLU A 265 29.70 -18.37 -11.07
N ILE A 266 30.23 -18.03 -12.27
CA ILE A 266 30.87 -18.99 -13.16
C ILE A 266 32.06 -19.68 -12.46
N GLY A 267 32.92 -18.93 -11.79
CA GLY A 267 34.06 -19.50 -11.06
C GLY A 267 33.62 -20.48 -9.96
N MET A 268 32.57 -20.11 -9.20
CA MET A 268 32.04 -20.97 -8.13
C MET A 268 31.29 -22.18 -8.68
N ARG A 269 30.61 -22.07 -9.82
CA ARG A 269 29.98 -23.21 -10.52
C ARG A 269 31.04 -24.21 -11.00
N MET A 270 32.19 -23.74 -11.50
CA MET A 270 33.30 -24.63 -11.86
C MET A 270 33.84 -25.38 -10.65
N LEU A 271 33.96 -24.73 -9.48
CA LEU A 271 34.37 -25.40 -8.24
C LEU A 271 33.33 -26.44 -7.78
N THR A 272 32.04 -26.11 -7.88
CA THR A 272 30.94 -27.05 -7.59
C THR A 272 30.97 -28.26 -8.52
N LEU A 273 31.22 -28.05 -9.81
CA LEU A 273 31.35 -29.11 -10.80
C LEU A 273 32.53 -30.05 -10.50
N ALA A 274 33.68 -29.49 -10.11
CA ALA A 274 34.83 -30.29 -9.67
C ALA A 274 34.49 -31.14 -8.42
N GLY A 275 33.75 -30.58 -7.47
CA GLY A 275 33.22 -31.32 -6.33
C GLY A 275 32.26 -32.44 -6.72
N TYR A 276 31.37 -32.18 -7.70
CA TYR A 276 30.48 -33.21 -8.25
C TYR A 276 31.24 -34.40 -8.81
N PHE A 277 32.26 -34.17 -9.61
CA PHE A 277 33.15 -35.22 -10.09
C PHE A 277 33.86 -35.98 -8.97
N GLY A 278 34.24 -35.27 -7.89
CA GLY A 278 34.81 -35.89 -6.70
C GLY A 278 33.86 -36.88 -6.03
N VAL A 279 32.55 -36.50 -5.90
CA VAL A 279 31.52 -37.42 -5.36
C VAL A 279 31.30 -38.62 -6.26
N LEU A 280 31.24 -38.40 -7.56
CA LEU A 280 31.11 -39.51 -8.53
C LEU A 280 32.29 -40.47 -8.47
N TYR A 281 33.51 -39.96 -8.30
CA TYR A 281 34.70 -40.76 -8.09
C TYR A 281 34.63 -41.61 -6.82
N LEU A 282 34.21 -41.00 -5.70
CA LEU A 282 33.99 -41.72 -4.42
C LEU A 282 32.94 -42.81 -4.55
N LEU A 283 31.85 -42.51 -5.24
CA LEU A 283 30.76 -43.46 -5.47
C LEU A 283 31.23 -44.63 -6.36
N PHE A 284 31.97 -44.34 -7.41
CA PHE A 284 32.53 -45.34 -8.30
C PHE A 284 33.54 -46.24 -7.57
N THR A 285 34.47 -45.68 -6.77
CA THR A 285 35.43 -46.47 -6.00
C THR A 285 34.73 -47.34 -4.96
N ALA A 286 33.67 -46.88 -4.31
CA ALA A 286 32.90 -47.67 -3.38
C ALA A 286 32.18 -48.86 -4.05
N LEU A 287 31.68 -48.67 -5.28
CA LEU A 287 31.12 -49.78 -6.09
C LEU A 287 32.18 -50.81 -6.45
N MET A 288 33.35 -50.37 -6.96
CA MET A 288 34.43 -51.26 -7.37
C MET A 288 35.03 -52.06 -6.22
N ASN A 289 35.02 -51.48 -5.00
CA ASN A 289 35.43 -52.20 -3.78
C ASN A 289 34.34 -53.12 -3.20
N GLY A 290 33.15 -53.19 -3.81
CA GLY A 290 32.02 -53.99 -3.33
C GLY A 290 31.38 -53.46 -2.04
N GLU A 291 31.65 -52.22 -1.67
CA GLU A 291 31.09 -51.57 -0.46
C GLU A 291 29.63 -51.15 -0.61
N ILE A 292 29.18 -50.91 -1.86
CA ILE A 292 27.80 -50.59 -2.21
C ILE A 292 27.31 -51.46 -3.37
N SER A 293 26.00 -51.65 -3.44
CA SER A 293 25.35 -52.40 -4.54
C SER A 293 25.25 -51.58 -5.83
N ILE A 294 25.05 -52.25 -6.95
CA ILE A 294 24.78 -51.62 -8.25
C ILE A 294 23.54 -50.72 -8.20
N GLY A 295 22.48 -51.16 -7.49
CA GLY A 295 21.27 -50.38 -7.30
C GLY A 295 21.51 -49.15 -6.45
N SER A 296 22.32 -49.25 -5.38
CA SER A 296 22.73 -48.06 -4.59
C SER A 296 23.51 -47.05 -5.43
N PHE A 297 24.43 -47.54 -6.27
CA PHE A 297 25.18 -46.68 -7.19
C PHE A 297 24.23 -45.93 -8.15
N ALA A 298 23.34 -46.67 -8.82
CA ALA A 298 22.36 -46.09 -9.75
C ALA A 298 21.43 -45.06 -9.09
N ALA A 299 20.94 -45.37 -7.90
CA ALA A 299 20.05 -44.51 -7.13
C ALA A 299 20.73 -43.21 -6.71
N VAL A 300 21.95 -43.28 -6.17
CA VAL A 300 22.70 -42.08 -5.76
C VAL A 300 23.12 -41.26 -6.98
N PHE A 301 23.60 -41.91 -8.04
CA PHE A 301 24.00 -41.24 -9.29
C PHE A 301 22.85 -40.42 -9.88
N GLY A 302 21.64 -40.99 -10.00
CA GLY A 302 20.45 -40.28 -10.49
C GLY A 302 19.92 -39.21 -9.53
N SER A 303 20.10 -39.40 -8.21
CA SER A 303 19.61 -38.45 -7.19
C SER A 303 20.56 -37.27 -6.96
N ILE A 304 21.86 -37.41 -7.23
CA ILE A 304 22.84 -36.34 -7.03
C ILE A 304 22.53 -35.13 -7.90
N GLU A 305 22.27 -35.33 -9.19
CA GLU A 305 21.92 -34.22 -10.10
C GLU A 305 20.65 -33.48 -9.63
N LEU A 306 19.63 -34.22 -9.21
CA LEU A 306 18.41 -33.66 -8.62
C LEU A 306 18.69 -32.86 -7.35
N MET A 307 19.53 -33.39 -6.43
CA MET A 307 19.92 -32.68 -5.21
C MET A 307 20.65 -31.37 -5.52
N PHE A 308 21.53 -31.35 -6.51
CA PHE A 308 22.20 -30.13 -6.97
C PHE A 308 21.20 -29.11 -7.51
N GLY A 309 20.28 -29.54 -8.40
CA GLY A 309 19.24 -28.68 -8.94
C GLY A 309 18.37 -28.03 -7.84
N ILE A 310 17.94 -28.85 -6.88
CA ILE A 310 17.16 -28.37 -5.72
C ILE A 310 17.96 -27.36 -4.89
N MET A 311 19.22 -27.63 -4.60
CA MET A 311 20.04 -26.71 -3.81
C MET A 311 20.31 -25.39 -4.54
N GLU A 312 20.53 -25.45 -5.85
CA GLU A 312 20.65 -24.24 -6.68
C GLU A 312 19.33 -23.43 -6.62
N GLU A 313 18.18 -24.09 -6.73
CA GLU A 313 16.87 -23.48 -6.62
C GLU A 313 16.63 -22.84 -5.26
N ILE A 314 16.91 -23.56 -4.17
CA ILE A 314 16.79 -23.02 -2.80
C ILE A 314 17.64 -21.77 -2.65
N VAL A 315 18.88 -21.83 -3.09
CA VAL A 315 19.83 -20.74 -2.83
C VAL A 315 19.60 -19.57 -3.78
N ALA A 316 19.43 -19.82 -5.09
CA ALA A 316 19.26 -18.77 -6.09
C ALA A 316 17.86 -18.12 -6.05
N ASN A 317 16.81 -18.94 -6.03
CA ASN A 317 15.45 -18.46 -6.16
C ASN A 317 14.81 -18.16 -4.80
N HIS A 318 14.92 -19.10 -3.84
CA HIS A 318 14.24 -18.93 -2.56
C HIS A 318 14.96 -17.96 -1.63
N ILE A 319 16.24 -18.18 -1.31
CA ILE A 319 17.00 -17.29 -0.41
C ILE A 319 17.24 -15.93 -1.07
N GLY A 320 17.61 -15.91 -2.36
CA GLY A 320 17.79 -14.68 -3.13
C GLY A 320 16.50 -13.86 -3.28
N GLY A 321 15.37 -14.51 -3.53
CA GLY A 321 14.03 -13.90 -3.54
C GLY A 321 13.64 -13.36 -2.17
N MET A 322 13.79 -14.18 -1.13
CA MET A 322 13.47 -13.82 0.24
C MET A 322 14.19 -12.56 0.73
N THR A 323 15.47 -12.38 0.39
CA THR A 323 16.24 -11.17 0.74
C THR A 323 15.71 -9.91 0.05
N ARG A 324 15.26 -10.00 -1.19
CA ARG A 324 14.64 -8.89 -1.92
C ARG A 324 13.26 -8.54 -1.33
N ASP A 325 12.44 -9.54 -1.06
CA ASP A 325 11.08 -9.36 -0.56
C ASP A 325 11.05 -8.91 0.90
N LEU A 326 12.04 -9.26 1.70
CA LEU A 326 12.08 -8.93 3.13
C LEU A 326 12.01 -7.42 3.39
N ALA A 327 12.64 -6.60 2.53
CA ALA A 327 12.61 -5.15 2.68
C ALA A 327 11.20 -4.59 2.44
N THR A 328 10.51 -5.05 1.38
CA THR A 328 9.14 -4.64 1.06
C THR A 328 8.15 -5.14 2.10
N VAL A 329 8.30 -6.37 2.56
CA VAL A 329 7.47 -6.96 3.62
C VAL A 329 7.64 -6.22 4.96
N ARG A 330 8.85 -5.78 5.28
CA ARG A 330 9.08 -4.91 6.46
C ARG A 330 8.30 -3.60 6.36
N ASN A 331 8.22 -3.00 5.18
CA ASN A 331 7.44 -1.78 4.98
C ASN A 331 5.95 -2.06 5.22
N PHE A 332 5.42 -3.19 4.72
CA PHE A 332 4.04 -3.61 4.99
C PHE A 332 3.75 -3.75 6.49
N ILE A 333 4.60 -4.48 7.23
CA ILE A 333 4.42 -4.66 8.67
C ILE A 333 4.53 -3.32 9.41
N ARG A 334 5.49 -2.46 9.02
CA ARG A 334 5.69 -1.14 9.62
C ARG A 334 4.50 -0.22 9.39
N PHE A 335 3.89 -0.28 8.20
CA PHE A 335 2.67 0.45 7.91
C PHE A 335 1.51 0.00 8.79
N LEU A 336 1.34 -1.32 9.00
CA LEU A 336 0.31 -1.84 9.91
C LEU A 336 0.53 -1.44 11.37
N ASP A 337 1.77 -1.13 11.77
CA ASP A 337 2.15 -0.71 13.12
C ASP A 337 2.07 0.80 13.34
N LEU A 338 1.72 1.60 12.32
CA LEU A 338 1.51 3.03 12.49
C LEU A 338 0.42 3.29 13.55
N PRO A 339 0.53 4.35 14.33
CA PRO A 339 -0.49 4.67 15.33
C PRO A 339 -1.83 4.96 14.66
N GLU A 340 -2.90 4.51 15.29
CA GLU A 340 -4.28 4.85 14.94
C GLU A 340 -4.81 5.81 15.99
N ARG A 341 -5.61 6.78 15.54
CA ARG A 341 -6.33 7.63 16.46
C ARG A 341 -7.46 6.81 17.07
N SER A 342 -7.45 6.71 18.38
CA SER A 342 -8.50 6.08 19.17
C SER A 342 -9.16 7.15 20.04
N GLY A 343 -10.41 6.95 20.40
CA GLY A 343 -11.15 7.84 21.29
C GLY A 343 -12.52 7.26 21.59
N ASP A 344 -13.32 8.02 22.34
CA ASP A 344 -14.68 7.65 22.66
C ASP A 344 -15.50 7.51 21.37
N THR A 345 -16.27 6.43 21.28
CA THR A 345 -17.08 6.10 20.10
C THR A 345 -18.54 6.58 20.22
N GLU A 346 -18.92 7.15 21.34
CA GLU A 346 -20.23 7.77 21.50
C GLU A 346 -20.41 8.97 20.57
N ARG A 347 -21.61 9.19 20.07
CA ARG A 347 -21.90 10.34 19.21
C ARG A 347 -21.68 11.63 20.03
N VAL A 348 -20.83 12.50 19.51
CA VAL A 348 -20.58 13.81 20.11
C VAL A 348 -21.74 14.73 19.76
N SER A 349 -22.35 15.34 20.79
CA SER A 349 -23.30 16.43 20.57
C SER A 349 -22.55 17.72 20.31
N PHE A 350 -23.01 18.50 19.34
CA PHE A 350 -22.50 19.84 19.05
C PHE A 350 -23.21 20.93 19.86
N ASP A 351 -24.14 20.57 20.76
CA ASP A 351 -24.92 21.52 21.58
C ASP A 351 -24.05 22.34 22.54
N GLY A 352 -22.86 21.88 22.88
CA GLY A 352 -21.85 22.62 23.62
C GLY A 352 -21.02 23.61 22.80
N GLY A 353 -21.25 23.67 21.48
CA GLY A 353 -20.46 24.49 20.58
C GLY A 353 -19.03 23.98 20.38
N ILE A 354 -18.17 24.84 19.85
CA ILE A 354 -16.75 24.52 19.60
C ILE A 354 -15.89 25.60 20.27
N LYS A 355 -14.86 25.17 21.05
CA LYS A 355 -14.00 26.09 21.77
C LYS A 355 -12.51 25.81 21.52
N PHE A 356 -11.80 26.83 21.12
CA PHE A 356 -10.34 26.88 21.01
C PHE A 356 -9.76 27.62 22.20
N THR A 357 -8.83 26.99 22.92
CA THR A 357 -8.13 27.60 24.04
C THR A 357 -6.63 27.51 23.79
N ASP A 358 -6.03 28.66 23.50
CA ASP A 358 -4.59 28.85 23.28
C ASP A 358 -3.99 27.87 22.22
N VAL A 359 -4.69 27.71 21.10
CA VAL A 359 -4.39 26.70 20.10
C VAL A 359 -3.29 27.15 19.17
N SER A 360 -2.21 26.36 19.11
CA SER A 360 -1.17 26.47 18.08
C SER A 360 -1.09 25.18 17.26
N PHE A 361 -0.72 25.31 16.00
CA PHE A 361 -0.57 24.19 15.09
C PHE A 361 0.53 24.40 14.07
N ALA A 362 1.39 23.38 13.89
CA ALA A 362 2.41 23.32 12.83
C ALA A 362 2.27 22.04 12.02
N TYR A 363 2.44 22.11 10.70
CA TYR A 363 2.46 20.94 9.84
C TYR A 363 3.71 20.10 10.09
N PRO A 364 3.64 18.76 9.88
CA PRO A 364 4.80 17.88 10.03
C PRO A 364 6.00 18.36 9.20
N GLY A 365 7.14 18.52 9.86
CA GLY A 365 8.38 18.97 9.22
C GLY A 365 8.48 20.48 8.97
N SER A 366 7.48 21.28 9.34
CA SER A 366 7.54 22.75 9.30
C SER A 366 7.99 23.30 10.64
N GLU A 367 8.91 24.28 10.62
CA GLU A 367 9.30 25.05 11.79
C GLU A 367 8.35 26.25 12.04
N THR A 368 7.53 26.61 11.04
CA THR A 368 6.58 27.71 11.14
C THR A 368 5.22 27.21 11.58
N LYS A 369 4.63 27.91 12.56
CA LYS A 369 3.27 27.64 13.02
C LYS A 369 2.27 28.16 11.95
N ALA A 370 1.35 27.29 11.54
CA ALA A 370 0.24 27.68 10.66
C ALA A 370 -0.91 28.35 11.44
N LEU A 371 -1.03 28.03 12.73
CA LEU A 371 -1.85 28.75 13.71
C LEU A 371 -1.02 29.00 14.95
N ASP A 372 -1.18 30.18 15.55
CA ASP A 372 -0.39 30.63 16.69
C ASP A 372 -1.29 31.32 17.74
N HIS A 373 -1.43 30.67 18.92
CA HIS A 373 -2.20 31.14 20.08
C HIS A 373 -3.65 31.55 19.75
N VAL A 374 -4.37 30.73 18.97
CA VAL A 374 -5.74 31.00 18.56
C VAL A 374 -6.71 30.72 19.70
N ASN A 375 -7.56 31.72 20.01
CA ASN A 375 -8.68 31.61 20.94
C ASN A 375 -9.97 31.94 20.18
N LEU A 376 -10.94 31.01 20.19
CA LEU A 376 -12.22 31.18 19.48
C LEU A 376 -13.29 30.33 20.17
N THR A 377 -14.46 30.89 20.34
CA THR A 377 -15.65 30.13 20.77
C THR A 377 -16.75 30.31 19.75
N ILE A 378 -17.30 29.20 19.24
CA ILE A 378 -18.41 29.14 18.29
C ILE A 378 -19.61 28.58 19.07
N ARG A 379 -20.71 29.29 19.04
CA ARG A 379 -21.95 28.89 19.74
C ARG A 379 -22.74 27.89 18.90
N PRO A 380 -23.54 27.03 19.53
CA PRO A 380 -24.47 26.21 18.78
C PRO A 380 -25.43 27.05 17.95
N GLY A 381 -25.67 26.64 16.70
CA GLY A 381 -26.55 27.35 15.78
C GLY A 381 -26.00 28.68 15.23
N GLU A 382 -24.73 29.02 15.53
CA GLU A 382 -24.09 30.24 15.05
C GLU A 382 -23.51 30.02 13.66
N THR A 383 -23.74 30.99 12.74
CA THR A 383 -23.06 31.05 11.45
C THR A 383 -21.85 31.97 11.57
N ILE A 384 -20.64 31.45 11.38
CA ILE A 384 -19.42 32.26 11.35
C ILE A 384 -18.80 32.32 9.96
N ALA A 385 -18.26 33.49 9.60
CA ALA A 385 -17.42 33.63 8.41
C ALA A 385 -15.96 33.77 8.82
N ILE A 386 -15.08 32.97 8.23
CA ILE A 386 -13.63 33.07 8.42
C ILE A 386 -13.04 33.75 7.19
N VAL A 387 -12.44 34.92 7.39
CA VAL A 387 -11.88 35.74 6.32
C VAL A 387 -10.39 36.04 6.57
N GLY A 388 -9.63 36.36 5.53
CA GLY A 388 -8.20 36.68 5.61
C GLY A 388 -7.50 36.44 4.28
N GLN A 389 -6.28 36.93 4.19
CA GLN A 389 -5.44 36.74 2.99
C GLN A 389 -5.08 35.26 2.76
N ASN A 390 -4.58 34.95 1.56
CA ASN A 390 -4.05 33.63 1.28
C ASN A 390 -2.86 33.33 2.21
N GLY A 391 -2.85 32.12 2.81
CA GLY A 391 -1.83 31.75 3.80
C GLY A 391 -2.10 32.24 5.24
N ALA A 392 -3.21 32.93 5.51
CA ALA A 392 -3.55 33.40 6.86
C ALA A 392 -3.91 32.28 7.86
N GLY A 393 -4.00 31.01 7.43
CA GLY A 393 -4.32 29.86 8.29
C GLY A 393 -5.80 29.41 8.28
N LYS A 394 -6.65 30.00 7.43
CA LYS A 394 -8.10 29.71 7.37
C LYS A 394 -8.41 28.23 7.22
N SER A 395 -7.88 27.56 6.19
CA SER A 395 -8.15 26.14 5.96
C SER A 395 -7.53 25.24 7.05
N THR A 396 -6.45 25.68 7.69
CA THR A 396 -5.88 24.98 8.86
C THR A 396 -6.81 25.07 10.06
N LEU A 397 -7.40 26.25 10.30
CA LEU A 397 -8.39 26.43 11.36
C LEU A 397 -9.61 25.52 11.14
N VAL A 398 -10.11 25.42 9.90
CA VAL A 398 -11.20 24.52 9.52
C VAL A 398 -10.85 23.05 9.78
N LYS A 399 -9.65 22.61 9.43
CA LYS A 399 -9.21 21.24 9.69
C LYS A 399 -9.18 20.88 11.17
N LEU A 400 -8.87 21.85 12.04
CA LEU A 400 -8.95 21.68 13.50
C LEU A 400 -10.38 21.74 14.02
N LEU A 401 -11.22 22.67 13.50
CA LEU A 401 -12.65 22.79 13.82
C LEU A 401 -13.42 21.50 13.53
N THR A 402 -13.11 20.86 12.40
CA THR A 402 -13.75 19.61 11.98
C THR A 402 -13.14 18.37 12.67
N GLY A 403 -12.16 18.56 13.55
CA GLY A 403 -11.44 17.45 14.18
C GLY A 403 -10.64 16.59 13.20
N LEU A 404 -10.46 17.04 11.94
CA LEU A 404 -9.62 16.35 10.95
C LEU A 404 -8.17 16.33 11.43
N TYR A 405 -7.69 17.45 12.01
CA TYR A 405 -6.38 17.54 12.65
C TYR A 405 -6.54 17.80 14.15
N LEU A 406 -5.50 17.47 14.90
CA LEU A 406 -5.39 17.76 16.33
C LEU A 406 -4.41 18.91 16.54
N PRO A 407 -4.64 19.78 17.55
CA PRO A 407 -3.73 20.87 17.86
C PRO A 407 -2.38 20.33 18.35
N THR A 408 -1.30 21.04 18.00
CA THR A 408 0.04 20.75 18.55
C THR A 408 0.18 21.28 19.98
N GLU A 409 -0.42 22.44 20.25
CA GLU A 409 -0.46 23.07 21.58
C GLU A 409 -1.87 23.60 21.83
N GLY A 410 -2.26 23.73 23.10
CA GLY A 410 -3.60 24.15 23.49
C GLY A 410 -4.66 23.06 23.37
N THR A 411 -5.93 23.42 23.40
CA THR A 411 -7.07 22.48 23.36
C THR A 411 -8.15 22.94 22.40
N VAL A 412 -8.74 21.98 21.65
CA VAL A 412 -9.95 22.16 20.86
C VAL A 412 -11.03 21.27 21.47
N GLU A 413 -12.07 21.88 21.99
CA GLU A 413 -13.24 21.19 22.56
C GLU A 413 -14.39 21.22 21.55
N ILE A 414 -15.02 20.07 21.31
CA ILE A 414 -16.23 19.91 20.50
C ILE A 414 -17.32 19.38 21.43
N GLY A 415 -18.41 20.13 21.58
CA GLY A 415 -19.46 19.77 22.54
C GLY A 415 -18.98 19.69 24.00
N GLY A 416 -17.93 20.43 24.36
CA GLY A 416 -17.33 20.42 25.70
C GLY A 416 -16.33 19.28 25.94
N VAL A 417 -16.01 18.43 24.92
CA VAL A 417 -15.06 17.33 25.03
C VAL A 417 -13.82 17.64 24.21
N ASP A 418 -12.62 17.43 24.77
CA ASP A 418 -11.36 17.59 24.03
C ASP A 418 -11.34 16.67 22.81
N SER A 419 -11.11 17.25 21.63
CA SER A 419 -11.07 16.54 20.35
C SER A 419 -10.09 15.35 20.30
N ARG A 420 -9.06 15.35 21.15
CA ARG A 420 -8.10 14.24 21.29
C ARG A 420 -8.71 12.98 21.92
N ARG A 421 -9.79 13.14 22.69
CA ARG A 421 -10.49 12.04 23.38
C ARG A 421 -11.62 11.43 22.56
N ILE A 422 -12.01 12.07 21.47
CA ILE A 422 -13.12 11.66 20.62
C ILE A 422 -12.59 10.87 19.41
N SER A 423 -13.25 9.77 19.07
CA SER A 423 -12.91 9.04 17.85
C SER A 423 -13.23 9.88 16.62
N PRO A 424 -12.40 9.82 15.55
CA PRO A 424 -12.70 10.53 14.30
C PRO A 424 -14.09 10.22 13.74
N GLU A 425 -14.49 8.95 13.78
CA GLU A 425 -15.80 8.51 13.30
C GLU A 425 -16.96 9.20 14.03
N SER A 426 -16.83 9.42 15.34
CA SER A 426 -17.85 10.09 16.15
C SER A 426 -17.97 11.59 15.82
N ILE A 427 -16.84 12.26 15.59
CA ILE A 427 -16.84 13.67 15.15
C ILE A 427 -17.46 13.78 13.75
N TYR A 428 -16.97 12.95 12.80
CA TYR A 428 -17.39 13.07 11.39
C TYR A 428 -18.87 12.74 11.17
N LYS A 429 -19.52 11.96 12.04
CA LYS A 429 -20.96 11.69 11.95
C LYS A 429 -21.83 12.95 12.05
N GLY A 430 -21.41 13.95 12.82
CA GLY A 430 -22.13 15.21 13.00
C GLY A 430 -21.71 16.32 12.04
N ILE A 431 -20.75 16.09 11.13
CA ILE A 431 -20.18 17.13 10.27
C ILE A 431 -20.43 16.82 8.81
N THR A 432 -20.80 17.86 8.06
CA THR A 432 -20.74 17.84 6.60
C THR A 432 -19.91 19.02 6.10
N GLY A 433 -19.42 18.94 4.84
CA GLY A 433 -18.64 20.06 4.30
C GLY A 433 -18.47 19.97 2.79
N VAL A 434 -18.35 21.16 2.19
CA VAL A 434 -17.93 21.34 0.81
C VAL A 434 -16.61 22.08 0.82
N PHE A 435 -15.56 21.39 0.40
CA PHE A 435 -14.19 21.91 0.42
C PHE A 435 -13.82 22.51 -0.93
N GLN A 436 -12.88 23.45 -0.95
CA GLN A 436 -12.37 24.11 -2.14
C GLN A 436 -11.93 23.11 -3.23
N LYS A 437 -11.27 22.01 -2.83
CA LYS A 437 -10.90 20.90 -3.70
C LYS A 437 -11.81 19.71 -3.44
N TYR A 438 -13.04 19.77 -3.92
CA TYR A 438 -13.98 18.64 -3.85
C TYR A 438 -13.54 17.48 -4.76
N GLN A 439 -13.83 16.26 -4.33
CA GLN A 439 -13.48 15.07 -5.10
C GLN A 439 -14.54 14.77 -6.18
N ARG A 440 -14.05 14.41 -7.37
CA ARG A 440 -14.86 13.98 -8.51
C ARG A 440 -14.81 12.46 -8.56
N TYR A 441 -15.72 11.80 -7.84
CA TYR A 441 -15.76 10.35 -7.84
C TYR A 441 -16.32 9.83 -9.15
N LYS A 442 -15.68 8.81 -9.73
CA LYS A 442 -16.12 8.14 -10.97
C LYS A 442 -17.21 7.13 -10.63
N LEU A 443 -18.35 7.63 -10.23
CA LEU A 443 -19.54 6.91 -9.78
C LEU A 443 -20.76 7.51 -10.50
N THR A 444 -21.95 6.90 -10.34
CA THR A 444 -23.21 7.50 -10.80
C THR A 444 -23.50 8.79 -10.05
N LEU A 445 -24.42 9.61 -10.57
CA LEU A 445 -24.85 10.84 -9.87
C LEU A 445 -25.44 10.50 -8.50
N GLN A 446 -26.30 9.49 -8.44
CA GLN A 446 -26.91 9.02 -7.18
C GLN A 446 -25.83 8.64 -6.17
N GLU A 447 -24.91 7.76 -6.53
CA GLU A 447 -23.82 7.33 -5.66
C GLU A 447 -22.93 8.49 -5.22
N ASN A 448 -22.66 9.46 -6.11
CA ASN A 448 -21.88 10.66 -5.78
C ASN A 448 -22.54 11.50 -4.70
N VAL A 449 -23.86 11.58 -4.64
CA VAL A 449 -24.58 12.33 -3.60
C VAL A 449 -24.72 11.48 -2.34
N GLN A 450 -25.16 10.23 -2.46
CA GLN A 450 -25.47 9.34 -1.35
C GLN A 450 -24.25 8.83 -0.58
N ILE A 451 -23.03 8.90 -1.17
CA ILE A 451 -21.78 8.51 -0.48
C ILE A 451 -21.56 9.27 0.83
N SER A 452 -22.17 10.43 1.01
CA SER A 452 -22.08 11.22 2.23
C SER A 452 -22.84 10.62 3.40
N ASP A 453 -23.94 9.88 3.14
CA ASP A 453 -24.72 9.16 4.16
C ASP A 453 -25.36 7.89 3.55
N LEU A 454 -24.64 6.77 3.67
CA LEU A 454 -25.07 5.48 3.13
C LEU A 454 -26.26 4.85 3.90
N GLN A 455 -26.65 5.40 5.06
CA GLN A 455 -27.77 4.90 5.85
C GLN A 455 -29.09 5.59 5.50
N ALA A 456 -29.05 6.80 4.97
CA ALA A 456 -30.20 7.56 4.53
C ALA A 456 -30.58 7.16 3.10
N GLN A 457 -31.22 5.99 2.90
CA GLN A 457 -31.69 5.51 1.59
C GLN A 457 -33.14 5.99 1.35
N ASP A 458 -33.37 7.31 1.27
CA ASP A 458 -34.67 7.90 0.95
C ASP A 458 -34.55 8.70 -0.37
N GLU A 459 -35.30 8.31 -1.38
CA GLU A 459 -35.36 9.00 -2.68
C GLU A 459 -35.82 10.46 -2.53
N ASN A 460 -36.82 10.73 -1.67
CA ASN A 460 -37.28 12.09 -1.41
C ASN A 460 -36.15 12.97 -0.83
N HIS A 461 -35.27 12.37 -0.05
CA HIS A 461 -34.14 13.09 0.51
C HIS A 461 -33.05 13.40 -0.54
N LEU A 462 -32.90 12.50 -1.53
CA LEU A 462 -32.00 12.71 -2.67
C LEU A 462 -32.49 13.86 -3.55
N ASP A 463 -33.78 13.85 -3.94
CA ASP A 463 -34.40 14.91 -4.72
C ASP A 463 -34.30 16.27 -4.03
N ALA A 464 -34.55 16.29 -2.72
CA ALA A 464 -34.42 17.50 -1.92
C ALA A 464 -32.99 18.05 -1.90
N ALA A 465 -31.99 17.18 -1.78
CA ALA A 465 -30.58 17.58 -1.77
C ALA A 465 -30.11 18.12 -3.14
N VAL A 466 -30.56 17.47 -4.23
CA VAL A 466 -30.26 17.88 -5.60
C VAL A 466 -30.94 19.22 -5.93
N ALA A 467 -32.20 19.38 -5.57
CA ALA A 467 -32.93 20.65 -5.73
C ALA A 467 -32.31 21.79 -4.90
N LYS A 468 -31.86 21.49 -3.68
CA LYS A 468 -31.12 22.46 -2.84
C LYS A 468 -29.83 22.92 -3.46
N ALA A 469 -29.14 22.06 -4.20
CA ALA A 469 -27.91 22.37 -4.90
C ALA A 469 -28.09 23.06 -6.26
N ASP A 470 -29.33 23.34 -6.70
CA ASP A 470 -29.69 23.85 -8.03
C ASP A 470 -29.07 23.00 -9.16
N LEU A 471 -29.03 21.69 -8.97
CA LEU A 471 -28.55 20.76 -9.97
C LEU A 471 -29.76 20.33 -10.85
N GLU A 472 -29.82 20.89 -12.05
CA GLU A 472 -30.86 20.53 -13.02
C GLU A 472 -30.49 19.19 -13.68
N LEU A 473 -31.45 18.26 -13.66
CA LEU A 473 -31.33 16.94 -14.30
C LEU A 473 -31.82 17.00 -15.75
N ASP A 474 -31.17 17.83 -16.57
CA ASP A 474 -31.47 17.88 -17.98
C ASP A 474 -30.99 16.60 -18.70
N GLN A 475 -31.73 16.20 -19.74
CA GLN A 475 -31.52 14.95 -20.45
C GLN A 475 -30.23 14.95 -21.32
N GLU A 476 -29.71 16.14 -21.65
CA GLU A 476 -28.45 16.28 -22.40
C GLU A 476 -27.24 16.01 -21.50
N THR A 477 -27.23 16.54 -20.28
CA THR A 477 -26.15 16.36 -19.29
C THR A 477 -26.30 15.04 -18.56
N PHE A 478 -27.52 14.63 -18.21
CA PHE A 478 -27.81 13.44 -17.42
C PHE A 478 -28.76 12.49 -18.15
N PRO A 479 -28.31 11.82 -19.23
CA PRO A 479 -29.17 11.02 -20.10
C PRO A 479 -29.86 9.85 -19.40
N GLN A 480 -29.37 9.40 -18.25
CA GLN A 480 -29.93 8.34 -17.42
C GLN A 480 -30.38 8.87 -16.04
N GLY A 481 -30.61 10.20 -15.91
CA GLY A 481 -30.99 10.82 -14.65
C GLY A 481 -29.98 10.52 -13.55
N TYR A 482 -30.44 10.01 -12.43
CA TYR A 482 -29.57 9.65 -11.28
C TYR A 482 -28.58 8.52 -11.56
N GLU A 483 -28.88 7.60 -12.47
CA GLU A 483 -28.02 6.50 -12.87
C GLU A 483 -26.91 6.93 -13.86
N THR A 484 -26.87 8.20 -14.25
CA THR A 484 -25.84 8.70 -15.17
C THR A 484 -24.45 8.56 -14.53
N MET A 485 -23.58 7.80 -15.17
CA MET A 485 -22.17 7.64 -14.76
C MET A 485 -21.37 8.93 -15.03
N LEU A 486 -20.75 9.49 -14.00
CA LEU A 486 -20.01 10.75 -14.08
C LEU A 486 -18.53 10.55 -14.44
N SER A 487 -18.26 9.71 -15.43
CA SER A 487 -16.90 9.48 -15.94
C SER A 487 -16.93 8.90 -17.35
N ARG A 488 -16.24 9.55 -18.30
CA ARG A 488 -16.04 9.01 -19.66
C ARG A 488 -15.17 7.74 -19.68
N GLU A 489 -14.37 7.52 -18.64
CA GLU A 489 -13.57 6.30 -18.52
C GLU A 489 -14.43 5.05 -18.24
N PHE A 490 -15.66 5.26 -17.77
CA PHE A 490 -16.67 4.22 -17.50
C PHE A 490 -17.92 4.41 -18.38
N ASP A 491 -17.72 4.83 -19.63
CA ASP A 491 -18.77 5.00 -20.64
C ASP A 491 -19.88 6.00 -20.25
N GLY A 492 -19.57 6.94 -19.36
CA GLY A 492 -20.48 7.96 -18.89
C GLY A 492 -20.16 9.36 -19.45
N VAL A 493 -20.61 10.39 -18.73
CA VAL A 493 -20.46 11.80 -19.08
C VAL A 493 -19.33 12.48 -18.30
N ASP A 494 -18.83 13.61 -18.83
CA ASP A 494 -17.92 14.48 -18.11
C ASP A 494 -18.63 15.80 -17.80
N LEU A 495 -18.66 16.19 -16.54
CA LEU A 495 -19.34 17.41 -16.11
C LEU A 495 -18.42 18.63 -16.18
N SER A 496 -18.99 19.80 -16.42
CA SER A 496 -18.28 21.07 -16.24
C SER A 496 -17.88 21.32 -14.79
N GLY A 497 -16.96 22.25 -14.54
CA GLY A 497 -16.54 22.61 -13.17
C GLY A 497 -17.71 23.05 -12.30
N GLY A 498 -18.64 23.84 -12.83
CA GLY A 498 -19.83 24.29 -12.11
C GLY A 498 -20.80 23.17 -11.77
N GLN A 499 -21.06 22.24 -12.72
CA GLN A 499 -21.88 21.06 -12.46
C GLN A 499 -21.29 20.14 -11.39
N TRP A 500 -19.98 19.87 -11.45
CA TRP A 500 -19.29 19.12 -10.40
C TRP A 500 -19.38 19.78 -9.02
N GLN A 501 -19.35 21.11 -8.98
CA GLN A 501 -19.51 21.86 -7.75
C GLN A 501 -20.93 21.70 -7.18
N ARG A 502 -21.98 21.74 -8.02
CA ARG A 502 -23.36 21.48 -7.61
C ARG A 502 -23.52 20.04 -7.10
N VAL A 503 -22.87 19.05 -7.72
CA VAL A 503 -22.82 17.68 -7.19
C VAL A 503 -22.17 17.65 -5.79
N ALA A 504 -21.08 18.39 -5.57
CA ALA A 504 -20.45 18.48 -4.27
C ALA A 504 -21.33 19.18 -3.22
N LEU A 505 -22.09 20.19 -3.62
CA LEU A 505 -23.10 20.84 -2.75
C LEU A 505 -24.25 19.88 -2.42
N ALA A 506 -24.79 19.17 -3.40
CA ALA A 506 -25.83 18.17 -3.19
C ALA A 506 -25.38 17.09 -2.19
N ARG A 507 -24.11 16.63 -2.30
CA ARG A 507 -23.48 15.71 -1.35
C ARG A 507 -23.44 16.29 0.07
N GLY A 508 -23.12 17.59 0.21
CA GLY A 508 -23.13 18.28 1.49
C GLY A 508 -24.52 18.41 2.10
N PHE A 509 -25.53 18.67 1.30
CA PHE A 509 -26.92 18.83 1.75
C PHE A 509 -27.65 17.51 2.00
N TYR A 510 -27.23 16.43 1.36
CA TYR A 510 -27.80 15.10 1.56
C TYR A 510 -27.55 14.56 2.98
N ARG A 511 -26.39 14.83 3.55
CA ARG A 511 -26.00 14.33 4.85
C ARG A 511 -26.71 15.06 5.99
N VAL A 512 -27.31 14.31 6.94
CA VAL A 512 -27.80 14.88 8.20
C VAL A 512 -26.60 15.31 9.06
N HIS A 513 -26.58 16.56 9.52
CA HIS A 513 -25.43 17.16 10.19
C HIS A 513 -25.84 18.17 11.27
N ASP A 514 -24.97 18.37 12.24
CA ASP A 514 -25.05 19.40 13.29
C ASP A 514 -24.15 20.60 12.94
N LEU A 515 -23.06 20.35 12.23
CA LEU A 515 -22.10 21.34 11.73
C LEU A 515 -21.93 21.21 10.21
N ILE A 516 -22.05 22.33 9.50
CA ILE A 516 -21.74 22.41 8.08
C ILE A 516 -20.59 23.38 7.80
N VAL A 517 -19.67 22.99 6.93
CA VAL A 517 -18.50 23.80 6.53
C VAL A 517 -18.52 24.03 5.03
N LEU A 518 -18.39 25.30 4.63
CA LEU A 518 -18.13 25.71 3.25
C LEU A 518 -16.75 26.38 3.17
N ASP A 519 -15.79 25.70 2.54
CA ASP A 519 -14.44 26.23 2.33
C ASP A 519 -14.26 26.65 0.88
N GLU A 520 -14.45 27.95 0.59
CA GLU A 520 -14.36 28.57 -0.73
C GLU A 520 -15.09 27.79 -1.84
N PRO A 521 -16.37 27.44 -1.67
CA PRO A 521 -17.06 26.50 -2.57
C PRO A 521 -17.28 27.06 -3.98
N THR A 522 -17.01 28.34 -4.24
CA THR A 522 -17.44 29.09 -5.41
C THR A 522 -16.31 29.53 -6.34
N ALA A 523 -15.11 28.93 -6.23
CA ALA A 523 -13.92 29.30 -7.02
C ALA A 523 -14.10 29.21 -8.57
N ALA A 524 -15.15 28.51 -9.05
CA ALA A 524 -15.43 28.29 -10.47
C ALA A 524 -16.81 28.81 -10.92
N ILE A 525 -17.51 29.61 -10.10
CA ILE A 525 -18.89 30.08 -10.35
C ILE A 525 -18.90 31.60 -10.56
N ASP A 526 -19.87 32.07 -11.36
CA ASP A 526 -20.20 33.47 -11.58
C ASP A 526 -20.55 34.16 -10.23
N PRO A 527 -20.12 35.42 -10.01
CA PRO A 527 -20.40 36.17 -8.80
C PRO A 527 -21.88 36.30 -8.42
N LEU A 528 -22.78 36.35 -9.39
CA LEU A 528 -24.22 36.41 -9.14
C LEU A 528 -24.76 35.07 -8.61
N GLU A 529 -24.31 33.98 -9.19
CA GLU A 529 -24.69 32.63 -8.77
C GLU A 529 -24.08 32.26 -7.42
N GLU A 530 -22.86 32.72 -7.16
CA GLU A 530 -22.22 32.61 -5.86
C GLU A 530 -23.07 33.23 -4.74
N THR A 531 -23.56 34.43 -4.95
CA THR A 531 -24.40 35.11 -3.95
C THR A 531 -25.67 34.29 -3.66
N ARG A 532 -26.29 33.69 -4.68
CA ARG A 532 -27.46 32.80 -4.50
C ARG A 532 -27.11 31.57 -3.66
N ILE A 533 -25.98 30.94 -3.94
CA ILE A 533 -25.52 29.75 -3.18
C ILE A 533 -25.31 30.10 -1.71
N TYR A 534 -24.66 31.22 -1.41
CA TYR A 534 -24.46 31.63 -0.01
C TYR A 534 -25.77 32.00 0.71
N HIS A 535 -26.70 32.70 0.04
CA HIS A 535 -28.04 32.97 0.62
C HIS A 535 -28.80 31.68 0.90
N LYS A 536 -28.80 30.75 -0.05
CA LYS A 536 -29.45 29.45 0.13
C LYS A 536 -28.79 28.63 1.24
N PHE A 537 -27.48 28.73 1.34
CA PHE A 537 -26.73 28.11 2.44
C PHE A 537 -27.12 28.70 3.80
N ALA A 538 -27.23 30.01 3.91
CA ALA A 538 -27.65 30.67 5.14
C ALA A 538 -29.09 30.26 5.56
N GLU A 539 -30.00 30.09 4.58
CA GLU A 539 -31.35 29.58 4.84
C GLU A 539 -31.33 28.12 5.35
N LEU A 540 -30.50 27.28 4.76
CA LEU A 540 -30.39 25.86 5.11
C LEU A 540 -29.63 25.62 6.41
N SER A 541 -28.82 26.60 6.82
CA SER A 541 -28.05 26.56 8.07
C SER A 541 -28.83 27.10 9.27
N LYS A 542 -30.05 27.58 9.08
CA LYS A 542 -30.90 28.01 10.20
C LYS A 542 -31.04 26.87 11.21
N GLU A 543 -30.75 27.18 12.48
CA GLU A 543 -30.75 26.23 13.60
C GLU A 543 -29.55 25.25 13.64
N LYS A 544 -28.56 25.37 12.73
CA LYS A 544 -27.35 24.56 12.70
C LYS A 544 -26.12 25.43 12.80
N THR A 545 -25.04 24.88 13.34
CA THR A 545 -23.75 25.57 13.34
C THR A 545 -23.18 25.58 11.91
N ALA A 546 -22.79 26.77 11.41
CA ALA A 546 -22.28 26.91 10.06
C ALA A 546 -20.95 27.69 10.03
N ILE A 547 -20.02 27.21 9.21
CA ILE A 547 -18.71 27.82 8.99
C ILE A 547 -18.55 28.10 7.51
N ILE A 548 -18.34 29.37 7.19
CA ILE A 548 -18.10 29.85 5.83
C ILE A 548 -16.66 30.35 5.77
N VAL A 549 -15.82 29.74 4.95
CA VAL A 549 -14.50 30.31 4.62
C VAL A 549 -14.59 30.97 3.28
N THR A 550 -14.28 32.23 3.21
CA THR A 550 -14.33 33.00 1.97
C THR A 550 -13.26 34.06 1.92
N HIS A 551 -12.75 34.29 0.72
CA HIS A 551 -11.93 35.45 0.41
C HIS A 551 -12.77 36.62 -0.18
N ARG A 552 -14.07 36.42 -0.44
CA ARG A 552 -15.01 37.42 -0.93
C ARG A 552 -15.82 37.98 0.22
N LEU A 553 -15.47 39.21 0.62
CA LEU A 553 -16.03 39.81 1.84
C LEU A 553 -17.52 40.20 1.72
N GLY A 554 -18.03 40.35 0.48
CA GLY A 554 -19.48 40.51 0.25
C GLY A 554 -20.30 39.36 0.79
N SER A 555 -19.84 38.13 0.62
CA SER A 555 -20.50 36.91 1.10
C SER A 555 -20.38 36.73 2.64
N ALA A 556 -19.35 37.32 3.26
CA ALA A 556 -19.16 37.22 4.70
C ALA A 556 -20.25 37.95 5.51
N LYS A 557 -21.00 38.87 4.91
CA LYS A 557 -22.09 39.65 5.56
C LYS A 557 -23.27 38.80 6.04
N ILE A 558 -23.44 37.59 5.47
CA ILE A 558 -24.54 36.71 5.86
C ILE A 558 -24.29 35.99 7.20
N ALA A 559 -23.05 36.02 7.69
CA ALA A 559 -22.70 35.39 8.94
C ALA A 559 -23.07 36.27 10.14
N ASP A 560 -23.45 35.61 11.26
CA ASP A 560 -23.71 36.29 12.53
C ASP A 560 -22.45 36.98 13.06
N ARG A 561 -21.29 36.37 12.78
CA ARG A 561 -20.01 36.90 13.25
C ARG A 561 -18.90 36.54 12.24
N ILE A 562 -18.00 37.49 12.05
CA ILE A 562 -16.83 37.37 11.15
C ILE A 562 -15.57 37.24 11.98
N VAL A 563 -14.77 36.25 11.67
CA VAL A 563 -13.44 35.98 12.25
C VAL A 563 -12.39 36.37 11.24
N VAL A 564 -11.60 37.40 11.55
CA VAL A 564 -10.54 37.90 10.68
C VAL A 564 -9.21 37.28 11.06
N MET A 565 -8.60 36.58 10.12
CA MET A 565 -7.30 35.92 10.32
C MET A 565 -6.18 36.64 9.55
N ASP A 566 -5.05 36.77 10.22
CA ASP A 566 -3.80 37.23 9.62
C ASP A 566 -2.61 36.50 10.25
N GLN A 567 -1.68 36.01 9.42
CA GLN A 567 -0.46 35.32 9.85
C GLN A 567 -0.66 34.25 10.93
N GLY A 568 -1.69 33.41 10.79
CA GLY A 568 -1.99 32.32 11.72
C GLY A 568 -2.68 32.73 13.02
N ARG A 569 -3.06 34.00 13.17
CA ARG A 569 -3.72 34.55 14.38
C ARG A 569 -5.09 35.12 14.04
N ILE A 570 -5.98 35.13 15.02
CA ILE A 570 -7.22 35.89 14.93
C ILE A 570 -6.90 37.33 15.34
N VAL A 571 -7.12 38.28 14.43
CA VAL A 571 -6.82 39.71 14.64
C VAL A 571 -8.06 40.54 14.98
N ALA A 572 -9.25 40.09 14.56
CA ALA A 572 -10.52 40.74 14.92
C ALA A 572 -11.69 39.74 14.85
N VAL A 573 -12.73 39.96 15.66
CA VAL A 573 -13.97 39.17 15.65
C VAL A 573 -15.13 40.12 15.93
N GLY A 574 -16.12 40.17 15.05
CA GLY A 574 -17.29 41.03 15.19
C GLY A 574 -18.29 40.88 14.06
N THR A 575 -19.38 41.67 14.09
CA THR A 575 -20.30 41.77 12.95
C THR A 575 -19.66 42.60 11.83
N HIS A 576 -20.22 42.55 10.63
CA HIS A 576 -19.77 43.38 9.50
C HIS A 576 -19.68 44.86 9.88
N GLU A 577 -20.73 45.38 10.55
CA GLU A 577 -20.84 46.77 10.93
C GLU A 577 -19.78 47.18 11.96
N GLN A 578 -19.55 46.34 12.98
CA GLN A 578 -18.52 46.56 14.00
C GLN A 578 -17.12 46.61 13.35
N LEU A 579 -16.77 45.61 12.52
CA LEU A 579 -15.46 45.52 11.91
C LEU A 579 -15.19 46.64 10.88
N MET A 580 -16.25 47.17 10.23
CA MET A 580 -16.15 48.34 9.37
C MET A 580 -15.89 49.64 10.14
N GLN A 581 -16.51 49.77 11.34
CA GLN A 581 -16.31 50.94 12.20
C GLN A 581 -14.92 50.97 12.83
N GLU A 582 -14.35 49.81 13.15
CA GLU A 582 -13.00 49.68 13.73
C GLU A 582 -11.89 50.13 12.79
N GLN A 583 -12.16 50.29 11.48
CA GLN A 583 -11.22 50.62 10.43
C GLN A 583 -9.92 49.75 10.40
N GLY A 584 -10.05 48.51 10.89
CA GLY A 584 -8.97 47.53 10.97
C GLY A 584 -8.76 46.76 9.66
N LYS A 585 -8.08 45.63 9.77
CA LYS A 585 -7.72 44.76 8.63
C LYS A 585 -8.92 44.34 7.77
N TYR A 586 -10.09 44.12 8.40
CA TYR A 586 -11.31 43.82 7.67
C TYR A 586 -11.78 44.95 6.76
N ALA A 587 -11.80 46.17 7.29
CA ALA A 587 -12.23 47.35 6.52
C ALA A 587 -11.26 47.63 5.34
N GLU A 588 -9.94 47.49 5.55
CA GLU A 588 -8.94 47.59 4.47
C GLU A 588 -9.22 46.57 3.35
N MET A 589 -9.39 45.32 3.71
CA MET A 589 -9.66 44.24 2.75
C MET A 589 -10.99 44.46 2.01
N TYR A 590 -12.02 44.91 2.73
CA TYR A 590 -13.33 45.18 2.16
C TYR A 590 -13.30 46.33 1.17
N GLN A 591 -12.66 47.43 1.54
CA GLN A 591 -12.49 48.61 0.65
C GLN A 591 -11.67 48.27 -0.59
N ALA A 592 -10.59 47.51 -0.44
CA ALA A 592 -9.79 47.06 -1.57
C ALA A 592 -10.61 46.20 -2.56
N GLN A 593 -11.46 45.30 -2.06
CA GLN A 593 -12.36 44.54 -2.93
C GLN A 593 -13.46 45.40 -3.56
N ALA A 594 -14.07 46.31 -2.80
CA ALA A 594 -15.13 47.17 -3.29
C ALA A 594 -14.64 48.08 -4.44
N GLN A 595 -13.40 48.57 -4.40
CA GLN A 595 -12.80 49.37 -5.47
C GLN A 595 -12.70 48.61 -6.80
N TRP A 596 -12.48 47.31 -6.78
CA TRP A 596 -12.44 46.47 -8.01
C TRP A 596 -13.80 46.31 -8.69
N TYR A 597 -14.91 46.48 -7.96
CA TYR A 597 -16.27 46.36 -8.49
C TYR A 597 -16.92 47.73 -8.79
N ALA A 598 -16.29 48.84 -8.34
CA ALA A 598 -16.79 50.21 -8.57
C ALA A 598 -16.09 50.94 -9.74
N GLY A 599 -15.04 50.35 -10.36
CA GLY A 599 -14.26 50.90 -11.45
C GLY A 599 -14.68 50.42 -12.85
#